data_db02127748f27ebbad83ac1b45834a59
#
_entry.id   db02127748f27ebbad83ac1b45834a59
#
_cell.length_a   1.000
_cell.length_b   1.000
_cell.length_c   1.000
_cell.angle_alpha   90.00
_cell.angle_beta   90.00
_cell.angle_gamma   90.00
#
_symmetry.space_group_name_H-M   'P 1'
#
loop_
_entity.id
_entity.type
_entity.pdbx_description
1 polymer ?
#
loop_
_entity_poly.entity_id
_entity_poly.type
_entity_poly.pdbx_seq_one_letter_code
_entity_poly.pdbx_strand_id
1 'polypeptide(L)'
;MKLASWLFGIASALAGLFDLIWAEFEPAHQPIQAWSDHIPGISVLARIAAIWLIGAGLALLIRPAARTGAAALAVLYGIFCFFPLPRLISAPRYFGHHPAVYIGVLVSVAQNLILFIAALLLWLHLTDPGRISRTVTILARILFGLCCIDFAFGHFTGIPATAAMIPHWIPLGGSFWTIFTGIAFLLAGLAIITGMLDVLATRLLSLMLLLFTVIVLAPRAFAAAHNHVPWGSNAYNLTAVAAAGILSASLTISREQAPR
;
A
#
# COMPACT_ATOMS: atom_id res chain seq x y z
N MET A 1 -16.88 -5.77 -2.48
CA MET A 1 -16.60 -5.07 -1.20
C MET A 1 -16.25 -6.03 -0.06
N LYS A 2 -17.12 -6.99 0.34
CA LYS A 2 -16.93 -7.83 1.54
C LYS A 2 -15.60 -8.61 1.59
N LEU A 3 -15.22 -9.29 0.50
CA LEU A 3 -13.96 -10.04 0.44
C LEU A 3 -12.74 -9.12 0.58
N ALA A 4 -12.74 -8.00 -0.15
CA ALA A 4 -11.63 -7.03 -0.08
C ALA A 4 -11.52 -6.39 1.32
N SER A 5 -12.65 -6.10 1.98
CA SER A 5 -12.66 -5.62 3.36
C SER A 5 -12.05 -6.62 4.34
N TRP A 6 -12.41 -7.89 4.24
CA TRP A 6 -11.84 -8.94 5.09
C TRP A 6 -10.35 -9.13 4.85
N LEU A 7 -9.94 -9.16 3.58
CA LEU A 7 -8.53 -9.27 3.23
C LEU A 7 -7.73 -8.06 3.76
N PHE A 8 -8.30 -6.84 3.67
CA PHE A 8 -7.70 -5.63 4.20
C PHE A 8 -7.49 -5.70 5.72
N GLY A 9 -8.50 -6.18 6.46
CA GLY A 9 -8.42 -6.37 7.91
C GLY A 9 -7.38 -7.41 8.31
N ILE A 10 -7.39 -8.57 7.65
CA ILE A 10 -6.42 -9.65 7.92
C ILE A 10 -5.00 -9.19 7.61
N ALA A 11 -4.79 -8.58 6.45
CA ALA A 11 -3.46 -8.13 6.02
C ALA A 11 -2.91 -7.02 6.93
N SER A 12 -3.76 -6.05 7.35
CA SER A 12 -3.37 -5.03 8.32
C SER A 12 -3.03 -5.63 9.68
N ALA A 13 -3.79 -6.62 10.15
CA ALA A 13 -3.49 -7.32 11.39
C ALA A 13 -2.18 -8.12 11.31
N LEU A 14 -1.89 -8.76 10.17
CA LEU A 14 -0.63 -9.46 9.93
C LEU A 14 0.55 -8.49 9.88
N ALA A 15 0.40 -7.32 9.22
CA ALA A 15 1.43 -6.29 9.23
C ALA A 15 1.75 -5.84 10.66
N GLY A 16 0.73 -5.54 11.45
CA GLY A 16 0.91 -5.20 12.86
C GLY A 16 1.51 -6.34 13.68
N LEU A 17 1.18 -7.61 13.40
CA LEU A 17 1.77 -8.75 14.08
C LEU A 17 3.29 -8.84 13.82
N PHE A 18 3.72 -8.65 12.59
CA PHE A 18 5.14 -8.65 12.24
C PHE A 18 5.87 -7.45 12.87
N ASP A 19 5.31 -6.24 12.80
CA ASP A 19 5.88 -5.07 13.47
C ASP A 19 5.99 -5.27 15.00
N LEU A 20 5.04 -5.97 15.61
CA LEU A 20 5.06 -6.28 17.05
C LEU A 20 6.15 -7.29 17.43
N ILE A 21 6.31 -8.37 16.63
CA ILE A 21 7.29 -9.43 16.88
C ILE A 21 8.72 -8.86 16.88
N TRP A 22 9.03 -8.01 15.91
CA TRP A 22 10.37 -7.42 15.79
C TRP A 22 10.51 -6.07 16.52
N ALA A 23 9.41 -5.47 16.97
CA ALA A 23 9.38 -4.12 17.53
C ALA A 23 9.98 -3.07 16.56
N GLU A 24 9.71 -3.25 15.27
CA GLU A 24 10.20 -2.43 14.17
C GLU A 24 9.04 -2.04 13.27
N PHE A 25 9.16 -0.87 12.63
CA PHE A 25 8.25 -0.47 11.57
C PHE A 25 8.62 -1.13 10.25
N GLU A 26 7.63 -1.50 9.45
CA GLU A 26 7.83 -1.73 8.03
C GLU A 26 8.47 -0.47 7.41
N PRO A 27 9.42 -0.59 6.45
CA PRO A 27 10.19 0.56 5.94
C PRO A 27 9.37 1.74 5.44
N ALA A 28 8.18 1.51 4.86
CA ALA A 28 7.29 2.59 4.41
C ALA A 28 6.59 3.31 5.57
N HIS A 29 6.42 2.65 6.72
CA HIS A 29 5.78 3.20 7.92
C HIS A 29 6.78 3.85 8.87
N GLN A 30 8.06 3.75 8.63
CA GLN A 30 9.10 4.26 9.51
C GLN A 30 9.12 5.80 9.50
N PRO A 31 9.02 6.49 10.67
CA PRO A 31 8.87 7.94 10.74
C PRO A 31 10.08 8.72 10.22
N ILE A 32 11.29 8.24 10.44
CA ILE A 32 12.51 8.82 9.88
C ILE A 32 13.36 7.68 9.34
N GLN A 33 14.23 7.96 8.39
CA GLN A 33 15.05 6.91 7.82
C GLN A 33 16.16 6.48 8.78
N ALA A 34 16.36 5.17 8.87
CA ALA A 34 17.23 4.55 9.85
C ALA A 34 18.73 4.60 9.50
N TRP A 35 19.13 5.07 8.30
CA TRP A 35 20.55 5.02 7.91
C TRP A 35 21.49 5.89 8.75
N SER A 36 20.97 6.86 9.50
CA SER A 36 21.83 7.70 10.35
C SER A 36 21.17 8.17 11.63
N ASP A 37 19.86 8.18 11.70
CA ASP A 37 19.15 8.83 12.79
C ASP A 37 18.57 7.80 13.73
N HIS A 38 19.12 7.74 14.93
CA HIS A 38 18.55 6.98 16.01
C HIS A 38 17.43 7.79 16.65
N ILE A 39 16.18 7.34 16.47
CA ILE A 39 15.03 7.95 17.14
C ILE A 39 14.85 7.26 18.49
N PRO A 40 15.05 7.96 19.61
CA PRO A 40 14.80 7.39 20.94
C PRO A 40 13.35 6.90 21.05
N GLY A 41 13.17 5.66 21.52
CA GLY A 41 11.84 5.08 21.71
C GLY A 41 11.12 4.62 20.45
N ILE A 42 11.78 4.54 19.30
CA ILE A 42 11.15 4.10 18.04
C ILE A 42 10.52 2.71 18.16
N SER A 43 11.13 1.81 18.91
CA SER A 43 10.58 0.47 19.16
C SER A 43 9.28 0.49 19.98
N VAL A 44 9.11 1.48 20.87
CA VAL A 44 7.87 1.68 21.60
C VAL A 44 6.79 2.20 20.68
N LEU A 45 7.12 3.18 19.82
CA LEU A 45 6.19 3.69 18.80
C LEU A 45 5.78 2.59 17.81
N ALA A 46 6.72 1.75 17.39
CA ALA A 46 6.43 0.60 16.53
C ALA A 46 5.45 -0.37 17.18
N ARG A 47 5.63 -0.71 18.46
CA ARG A 47 4.68 -1.55 19.20
C ARG A 47 3.30 -0.91 19.35
N ILE A 48 3.22 0.40 19.61
CA ILE A 48 1.94 1.11 19.70
C ILE A 48 1.21 1.05 18.36
N ALA A 49 1.89 1.36 17.26
CA ALA A 49 1.33 1.29 15.92
C ALA A 49 0.94 -0.15 15.54
N ALA A 50 1.75 -1.14 15.90
CA ALA A 50 1.49 -2.56 15.71
C ALA A 50 0.21 -3.01 16.41
N ILE A 51 0.05 -2.67 17.69
CA ILE A 51 -1.18 -2.98 18.46
C ILE A 51 -2.39 -2.31 17.84
N TRP A 52 -2.23 -1.07 17.35
CA TRP A 52 -3.29 -0.35 16.65
C TRP A 52 -3.68 -1.07 15.33
N LEU A 53 -2.70 -1.46 14.49
CA LEU A 53 -2.95 -2.23 13.26
C LEU A 53 -3.67 -3.54 13.54
N ILE A 54 -3.23 -4.30 14.55
CA ILE A 54 -3.85 -5.57 14.94
C ILE A 54 -5.30 -5.33 15.40
N GLY A 55 -5.50 -4.43 16.35
CA GLY A 55 -6.82 -4.16 16.91
C GLY A 55 -7.81 -3.64 15.88
N ALA A 56 -7.38 -2.69 15.04
CA ALA A 56 -8.23 -2.12 13.99
C ALA A 56 -8.49 -3.13 12.85
N GLY A 57 -7.48 -3.90 12.46
CA GLY A 57 -7.63 -4.96 11.46
C GLY A 57 -8.60 -6.05 11.90
N LEU A 58 -8.49 -6.54 13.14
CA LEU A 58 -9.42 -7.52 13.71
C LEU A 58 -10.83 -6.94 13.89
N ALA A 59 -10.94 -5.67 14.34
CA ALA A 59 -12.23 -5.00 14.48
C ALA A 59 -12.97 -4.93 13.14
N LEU A 60 -12.26 -4.79 12.02
CA LEU A 60 -12.84 -4.77 10.67
C LEU A 60 -13.52 -6.11 10.29
N LEU A 61 -13.10 -7.23 10.88
CA LEU A 61 -13.69 -8.55 10.64
C LEU A 61 -14.99 -8.78 11.42
N ILE A 62 -15.23 -7.98 12.46
CA ILE A 62 -16.38 -8.11 13.38
C ILE A 62 -17.43 -7.08 12.98
N ARG A 63 -18.59 -7.52 12.48
CA ARG A 63 -19.65 -6.63 11.94
C ARG A 63 -19.95 -5.38 12.79
N PRO A 64 -20.22 -5.46 14.11
CA PRO A 64 -20.54 -4.27 14.90
C PRO A 64 -19.36 -3.31 15.07
N ALA A 65 -18.12 -3.81 14.99
CA ALA A 65 -16.89 -3.03 15.15
C ALA A 65 -16.25 -2.60 13.81
N ALA A 66 -16.73 -3.11 12.67
CA ALA A 66 -16.09 -2.93 11.36
C ALA A 66 -15.95 -1.45 10.97
N ARG A 67 -16.95 -0.62 11.27
CA ARG A 67 -16.90 0.82 11.03
C ARG A 67 -15.79 1.50 11.82
N THR A 68 -15.67 1.17 13.11
CA THR A 68 -14.62 1.71 13.99
C THR A 68 -13.24 1.21 13.54
N GLY A 69 -13.13 -0.07 13.16
CA GLY A 69 -11.90 -0.64 12.61
C GLY A 69 -11.44 0.08 11.34
N ALA A 70 -12.37 0.34 10.40
CA ALA A 70 -12.07 1.07 9.18
C ALA A 70 -11.62 2.52 9.46
N ALA A 71 -12.30 3.22 10.38
CA ALA A 71 -11.92 4.58 10.81
C ALA A 71 -10.52 4.59 11.47
N ALA A 72 -10.25 3.63 12.34
CA ALA A 72 -8.97 3.51 13.03
C ALA A 72 -7.82 3.24 12.05
N LEU A 73 -8.03 2.37 11.05
CA LEU A 73 -7.05 2.14 9.97
C LEU A 73 -6.86 3.39 9.11
N ALA A 74 -7.93 4.12 8.78
CA ALA A 74 -7.82 5.36 8.02
C ALA A 74 -6.99 6.41 8.76
N VAL A 75 -7.21 6.59 10.07
CA VAL A 75 -6.40 7.50 10.89
C VAL A 75 -4.94 7.08 10.90
N LEU A 76 -4.64 5.81 11.14
CA LEU A 76 -3.27 5.33 11.25
C LEU A 76 -2.51 5.42 9.91
N TYR A 77 -3.11 4.93 8.81
CA TYR A 77 -2.48 5.06 7.49
C TYR A 77 -2.38 6.53 7.04
N GLY A 78 -3.33 7.38 7.46
CA GLY A 78 -3.23 8.82 7.28
C GLY A 78 -2.00 9.40 7.98
N ILE A 79 -1.73 9.01 9.24
CA ILE A 79 -0.52 9.39 9.97
C ILE A 79 0.74 8.88 9.23
N PHE A 80 0.73 7.64 8.77
CA PHE A 80 1.86 7.05 8.04
C PHE A 80 2.16 7.77 6.71
N CYS A 81 1.19 8.46 6.08
CA CYS A 81 1.48 9.29 4.92
C CYS A 81 2.47 10.42 5.21
N PHE A 82 2.48 10.93 6.44
CA PHE A 82 3.37 12.04 6.83
C PHE A 82 4.76 11.58 7.25
N PHE A 83 4.92 10.33 7.70
CA PHE A 83 6.18 9.83 8.23
C PHE A 83 7.35 9.84 7.23
N PRO A 84 7.17 9.51 5.94
CA PRO A 84 8.24 9.61 4.98
C PRO A 84 8.62 11.05 4.56
N LEU A 85 7.74 12.05 4.77
CA LEU A 85 7.96 13.39 4.24
C LEU A 85 9.28 14.05 4.69
N PRO A 86 9.74 13.92 5.95
CA PRO A 86 11.04 14.46 6.35
C PRO A 86 12.22 13.92 5.53
N ARG A 87 12.06 12.73 4.93
CA ARG A 87 13.07 12.12 4.05
C ARG A 87 13.30 12.90 2.76
N LEU A 88 12.36 13.74 2.33
CA LEU A 88 12.57 14.64 1.18
C LEU A 88 13.73 15.61 1.43
N ILE A 89 14.03 15.91 2.70
CA ILE A 89 15.16 16.76 3.11
C ILE A 89 16.38 15.91 3.48
N SER A 90 16.18 14.82 4.23
CA SER A 90 17.32 14.03 4.73
C SER A 90 17.89 13.09 3.68
N ALA A 91 17.09 12.39 2.87
CA ALA A 91 17.61 11.44 1.90
C ALA A 91 18.59 12.03 0.86
N PRO A 92 18.35 13.21 0.27
CA PRO A 92 19.31 13.82 -0.66
C PRO A 92 20.66 14.17 -0.04
N ARG A 93 20.73 14.37 1.27
CA ARG A 93 21.98 14.62 1.99
C ARG A 93 22.89 13.38 2.02
N TYR A 94 22.30 12.17 1.99
CA TYR A 94 23.03 10.89 2.02
C TYR A 94 23.26 10.31 0.62
N PHE A 95 22.27 10.40 -0.25
CA PHE A 95 22.29 9.75 -1.56
C PHE A 95 22.53 10.72 -2.73
N GLY A 96 22.64 12.03 -2.45
CA GLY A 96 22.72 13.06 -3.48
C GLY A 96 21.36 13.49 -4.04
N HIS A 97 21.37 14.64 -4.72
CA HIS A 97 20.19 15.26 -5.28
C HIS A 97 19.82 14.66 -6.66
N HIS A 98 19.45 13.37 -6.68
CA HIS A 98 19.03 12.67 -7.89
C HIS A 98 17.50 12.45 -7.90
N PRO A 99 16.84 12.53 -9.06
CA PRO A 99 15.39 12.29 -9.15
C PRO A 99 14.93 10.96 -8.51
N ALA A 100 15.75 9.89 -8.65
CA ALA A 100 15.46 8.59 -8.06
C ALA A 100 15.31 8.62 -6.53
N VAL A 101 16.04 9.50 -5.83
CA VAL A 101 15.96 9.63 -4.37
C VAL A 101 14.61 10.23 -3.95
N TYR A 102 14.17 11.28 -4.64
CA TYR A 102 12.87 11.90 -4.38
C TYR A 102 11.71 10.97 -4.73
N ILE A 103 11.79 10.27 -5.88
CA ILE A 103 10.81 9.25 -6.29
C ILE A 103 10.73 8.16 -5.22
N GLY A 104 11.86 7.63 -4.73
CA GLY A 104 11.87 6.62 -3.68
C GLY A 104 11.19 7.06 -2.39
N VAL A 105 11.30 8.34 -2.01
CA VAL A 105 10.57 8.89 -0.87
C VAL A 105 9.07 9.00 -1.17
N LEU A 106 8.70 9.49 -2.36
CA LEU A 106 7.30 9.61 -2.76
C LEU A 106 6.64 8.24 -2.87
N VAL A 107 7.34 7.21 -3.33
CA VAL A 107 6.87 5.81 -3.31
C VAL A 107 6.46 5.40 -1.89
N SER A 108 7.23 5.75 -0.86
CA SER A 108 6.84 5.45 0.54
C SER A 108 5.57 6.21 0.97
N VAL A 109 5.38 7.45 0.49
CA VAL A 109 4.14 8.21 0.72
C VAL A 109 2.97 7.55 -0.04
N ALA A 110 3.17 7.23 -1.31
CA ALA A 110 2.16 6.59 -2.16
C ALA A 110 1.70 5.23 -1.60
N GLN A 111 2.63 4.45 -1.04
CA GLN A 111 2.35 3.20 -0.36
C GLN A 111 1.32 3.38 0.77
N ASN A 112 1.51 4.37 1.62
CA ASN A 112 0.57 4.65 2.70
C ASN A 112 -0.73 5.28 2.21
N LEU A 113 -0.64 6.13 1.18
CA LEU A 113 -1.79 6.85 0.65
C LEU A 113 -2.83 5.91 0.01
N ILE A 114 -2.41 4.87 -0.71
CA ILE A 114 -3.37 3.88 -1.24
C ILE A 114 -4.10 3.13 -0.13
N LEU A 115 -3.43 2.83 1.00
CA LEU A 115 -4.04 2.18 2.15
C LEU A 115 -4.99 3.13 2.89
N PHE A 116 -4.60 4.39 3.06
CA PHE A 116 -5.45 5.43 3.61
C PHE A 116 -6.73 5.61 2.77
N ILE A 117 -6.60 5.74 1.44
CA ILE A 117 -7.74 5.87 0.54
C ILE A 117 -8.70 4.68 0.67
N ALA A 118 -8.16 3.47 0.70
CA ALA A 118 -8.98 2.26 0.84
C ALA A 118 -9.70 2.21 2.18
N ALA A 119 -9.01 2.49 3.29
CA ALA A 119 -9.60 2.53 4.62
C ALA A 119 -10.68 3.61 4.74
N LEU A 120 -10.44 4.80 4.16
CA LEU A 120 -11.41 5.90 4.12
C LEU A 120 -12.66 5.53 3.31
N LEU A 121 -12.50 4.98 2.10
CA LEU A 121 -13.63 4.53 1.28
C LEU A 121 -14.44 3.46 1.99
N LEU A 122 -13.76 2.53 2.66
CA LEU A 122 -14.41 1.48 3.43
C LEU A 122 -15.19 2.03 4.62
N TRP A 123 -14.60 2.96 5.37
CA TRP A 123 -15.28 3.65 6.48
C TRP A 123 -16.50 4.41 6.02
N LEU A 124 -16.41 5.15 4.91
CA LEU A 124 -17.53 5.88 4.33
C LEU A 124 -18.65 4.92 3.91
N HIS A 125 -18.30 3.82 3.23
CA HIS A 125 -19.27 2.80 2.82
C HIS A 125 -19.98 2.12 4.00
N LEU A 126 -19.26 1.87 5.10
CA LEU A 126 -19.83 1.27 6.33
C LEU A 126 -20.62 2.28 7.15
N THR A 127 -20.40 3.58 6.95
CA THR A 127 -21.12 4.65 7.66
C THR A 127 -22.45 4.97 6.99
N ASP A 128 -22.46 5.15 5.69
CA ASP A 128 -23.65 5.48 4.90
C ASP A 128 -23.59 4.75 3.55
N PRO A 129 -24.04 3.48 3.53
CA PRO A 129 -24.07 2.68 2.32
C PRO A 129 -24.93 3.37 1.24
N GLY A 130 -24.29 3.72 0.11
CA GLY A 130 -24.97 4.35 -1.02
C GLY A 130 -24.89 5.87 -1.09
N ARG A 131 -24.20 6.55 -0.16
CA ARG A 131 -24.01 8.01 -0.17
C ARG A 131 -22.58 8.49 -0.28
N ILE A 132 -21.66 7.68 -0.80
CA ILE A 132 -20.31 8.22 -1.08
C ILE A 132 -20.45 9.27 -2.20
N SER A 133 -20.10 10.50 -1.87
CA SER A 133 -20.17 11.62 -2.80
C SER A 133 -19.33 11.33 -4.05
N ARG A 134 -19.86 11.68 -5.22
CA ARG A 134 -19.15 11.57 -6.50
C ARG A 134 -17.77 12.26 -6.44
N THR A 135 -17.68 13.40 -5.77
CA THR A 135 -16.42 14.13 -5.58
C THR A 135 -15.40 13.31 -4.82
N VAL A 136 -15.79 12.66 -3.73
CA VAL A 136 -14.90 11.79 -2.94
C VAL A 136 -14.42 10.61 -3.77
N THR A 137 -15.29 9.97 -4.54
CA THR A 137 -14.91 8.86 -5.43
C THR A 137 -13.93 9.31 -6.51
N ILE A 138 -14.15 10.49 -7.11
CA ILE A 138 -13.23 11.06 -8.12
C ILE A 138 -11.87 11.39 -7.50
N LEU A 139 -11.84 12.04 -6.34
CA LEU A 139 -10.60 12.36 -5.65
C LEU A 139 -9.82 11.10 -5.25
N ALA A 140 -10.50 10.11 -4.66
CA ALA A 140 -9.90 8.82 -4.32
C ALA A 140 -9.30 8.13 -5.55
N ARG A 141 -10.02 8.14 -6.67
CA ARG A 141 -9.57 7.60 -7.96
C ARG A 141 -8.33 8.30 -8.48
N ILE A 142 -8.34 9.64 -8.52
CA ILE A 142 -7.21 10.44 -9.02
C ILE A 142 -5.98 10.22 -8.15
N LEU A 143 -6.12 10.33 -6.83
CA LEU A 143 -5.00 10.15 -5.90
C LEU A 143 -4.42 8.73 -5.97
N PHE A 144 -5.27 7.71 -6.03
CA PHE A 144 -4.81 6.32 -6.16
C PHE A 144 -4.08 6.09 -7.50
N GLY A 145 -4.59 6.67 -8.59
CA GLY A 145 -3.95 6.60 -9.90
C GLY A 145 -2.59 7.31 -9.95
N LEU A 146 -2.45 8.46 -9.27
CA LEU A 146 -1.17 9.15 -9.11
C LEU A 146 -0.17 8.29 -8.32
N CYS A 147 -0.61 7.59 -7.28
CA CYS A 147 0.25 6.62 -6.58
C CYS A 147 0.74 5.50 -7.51
N CYS A 148 -0.13 4.98 -8.39
CA CYS A 148 0.29 3.97 -9.38
C CYS A 148 1.34 4.52 -10.35
N ILE A 149 1.22 5.78 -10.80
CA ILE A 149 2.23 6.42 -11.65
C ILE A 149 3.55 6.55 -10.89
N ASP A 150 3.53 6.94 -9.63
CA ASP A 150 4.72 7.04 -8.80
C ASP A 150 5.39 5.67 -8.60
N PHE A 151 4.63 4.59 -8.39
CA PHE A 151 5.16 3.22 -8.38
C PHE A 151 5.83 2.83 -9.71
N ALA A 152 5.28 3.26 -10.84
CA ALA A 152 5.92 3.04 -12.14
C ALA A 152 7.30 3.72 -12.20
N PHE A 153 7.38 4.98 -11.79
CA PHE A 153 8.66 5.69 -11.73
C PHE A 153 9.63 5.05 -10.72
N GLY A 154 9.14 4.54 -9.59
CA GLY A 154 9.94 3.77 -8.64
C GLY A 154 10.56 2.52 -9.30
N HIS A 155 9.79 1.80 -10.13
CA HIS A 155 10.29 0.66 -10.88
C HIS A 155 11.35 1.08 -11.92
N PHE A 156 11.11 2.15 -12.67
CA PHE A 156 12.06 2.59 -13.72
C PHE A 156 13.36 3.16 -13.16
N THR A 157 13.30 3.86 -12.02
CA THR A 157 14.48 4.42 -11.38
C THR A 157 15.23 3.43 -10.49
N GLY A 158 14.56 2.37 -10.02
CA GLY A 158 15.07 1.33 -9.14
C GLY A 158 15.25 -0.04 -9.78
N ILE A 159 15.44 -0.13 -11.13
CA ILE A 159 15.54 -1.40 -11.86
C ILE A 159 16.49 -2.41 -11.18
N PRO A 160 17.73 -2.09 -10.81
CA PRO A 160 18.62 -3.08 -10.22
C PRO A 160 18.10 -3.66 -8.89
N ALA A 161 17.56 -2.80 -8.03
CA ALA A 161 17.03 -3.20 -6.73
C ALA A 161 15.76 -4.06 -6.86
N THR A 162 14.84 -3.67 -7.74
CA THR A 162 13.60 -4.41 -7.97
C THR A 162 13.88 -5.73 -8.70
N ALA A 163 14.76 -5.73 -9.70
CA ALA A 163 15.14 -6.93 -10.44
C ALA A 163 15.79 -7.99 -9.53
N ALA A 164 16.60 -7.58 -8.55
CA ALA A 164 17.19 -8.47 -7.56
C ALA A 164 16.16 -9.15 -6.63
N MET A 165 14.93 -8.67 -6.59
CA MET A 165 13.84 -9.28 -5.83
C MET A 165 13.19 -10.44 -6.56
N ILE A 166 13.31 -10.51 -7.88
CA ILE A 166 12.62 -11.49 -8.73
C ILE A 166 13.37 -12.82 -8.71
N PRO A 167 12.70 -13.93 -8.40
CA PRO A 167 13.32 -15.24 -8.35
C PRO A 167 13.99 -15.63 -9.68
N HIS A 168 15.18 -16.21 -9.60
CA HIS A 168 15.98 -16.58 -10.79
C HIS A 168 15.32 -17.64 -11.70
N TRP A 169 14.39 -18.43 -11.17
CA TRP A 169 13.67 -19.43 -11.96
C TRP A 169 12.61 -18.84 -12.89
N ILE A 170 12.25 -17.54 -12.72
CA ILE A 170 11.29 -16.86 -13.58
C ILE A 170 11.99 -16.51 -14.91
N PRO A 171 11.43 -16.95 -16.07
CA PRO A 171 12.03 -16.68 -17.37
C PRO A 171 12.08 -15.18 -17.69
N LEU A 172 12.91 -14.78 -18.64
CA LEU A 172 13.15 -13.40 -19.11
C LEU A 172 13.94 -12.50 -18.13
N GLY A 173 14.17 -12.96 -16.90
CA GLY A 173 15.02 -12.26 -15.92
C GLY A 173 14.36 -11.07 -15.23
N GLY A 174 14.99 -10.65 -14.15
CA GLY A 174 14.43 -9.65 -13.23
C GLY A 174 14.22 -8.28 -13.87
N SER A 175 15.15 -7.80 -14.70
CA SER A 175 15.03 -6.48 -15.34
C SER A 175 13.85 -6.41 -16.30
N PHE A 176 13.57 -7.47 -17.06
CA PHE A 176 12.40 -7.53 -17.92
C PHE A 176 11.10 -7.36 -17.11
N TRP A 177 10.95 -8.13 -16.03
CA TRP A 177 9.75 -8.08 -15.21
C TRP A 177 9.61 -6.76 -14.46
N THR A 178 10.71 -6.15 -14.02
CA THR A 178 10.70 -4.82 -13.41
C THR A 178 10.14 -3.77 -14.37
N ILE A 179 10.63 -3.76 -15.62
CA ILE A 179 10.15 -2.82 -16.64
C ILE A 179 8.69 -3.12 -17.00
N PHE A 180 8.35 -4.40 -17.22
CA PHE A 180 6.98 -4.82 -17.56
C PHE A 180 5.97 -4.39 -16.50
N THR A 181 6.28 -4.61 -15.22
CA THR A 181 5.40 -4.22 -14.12
C THR A 181 5.36 -2.72 -13.90
N GLY A 182 6.47 -2.00 -14.15
CA GLY A 182 6.49 -0.54 -14.19
C GLY A 182 5.53 0.01 -15.26
N ILE A 183 5.54 -0.56 -16.47
CA ILE A 183 4.58 -0.20 -17.53
C ILE A 183 3.15 -0.53 -17.10
N ALA A 184 2.92 -1.68 -16.47
CA ALA A 184 1.59 -2.06 -15.99
C ALA A 184 1.07 -1.09 -14.93
N PHE A 185 1.90 -0.65 -13.98
CA PHE A 185 1.55 0.41 -13.03
C PHE A 185 1.20 1.74 -13.71
N LEU A 186 2.00 2.16 -14.70
CA LEU A 186 1.76 3.39 -15.45
C LEU A 186 0.40 3.35 -16.18
N LEU A 187 0.14 2.27 -16.92
CA LEU A 187 -1.12 2.09 -17.63
C LEU A 187 -2.32 2.01 -16.68
N ALA A 188 -2.18 1.29 -15.56
CA ALA A 188 -3.20 1.24 -14.52
C ALA A 188 -3.47 2.63 -13.94
N GLY A 189 -2.43 3.39 -13.61
CA GLY A 189 -2.56 4.76 -13.10
C GLY A 189 -3.30 5.68 -14.06
N LEU A 190 -2.93 5.67 -15.33
CA LEU A 190 -3.59 6.47 -16.38
C LEU A 190 -5.06 6.06 -16.57
N ALA A 191 -5.34 4.76 -16.63
CA ALA A 191 -6.71 4.24 -16.76
C ALA A 191 -7.58 4.65 -15.54
N ILE A 192 -7.03 4.56 -14.33
CA ILE A 192 -7.70 4.95 -13.09
C ILE A 192 -7.96 6.45 -13.08
N ILE A 193 -6.98 7.31 -13.42
CA ILE A 193 -7.13 8.78 -13.43
C ILE A 193 -8.17 9.23 -14.46
N THR A 194 -8.11 8.70 -15.66
CA THR A 194 -9.03 9.09 -16.73
C THR A 194 -10.45 8.55 -16.53
N GLY A 195 -10.61 7.48 -15.73
CA GLY A 195 -11.87 6.77 -15.58
C GLY A 195 -12.20 5.83 -16.75
N MET A 196 -11.28 5.71 -17.71
CA MET A 196 -11.38 4.75 -18.80
C MET A 196 -10.88 3.39 -18.31
N LEU A 197 -11.79 2.40 -18.29
CA LEU A 197 -11.47 1.04 -17.82
C LEU A 197 -10.95 0.96 -16.36
N ASP A 198 -11.23 1.97 -15.51
CA ASP A 198 -10.71 2.07 -14.15
C ASP A 198 -11.05 0.85 -13.28
N VAL A 199 -12.26 0.28 -13.40
CA VAL A 199 -12.67 -0.96 -12.71
C VAL A 199 -11.84 -2.16 -13.20
N LEU A 200 -11.59 -2.27 -14.50
CA LEU A 200 -10.74 -3.33 -15.05
C LEU A 200 -9.29 -3.13 -14.59
N ALA A 201 -8.77 -1.90 -14.68
CA ALA A 201 -7.41 -1.57 -14.28
C ALA A 201 -7.17 -1.87 -12.79
N THR A 202 -8.09 -1.50 -11.90
CA THR A 202 -7.97 -1.80 -10.47
C THR A 202 -8.05 -3.29 -10.16
N ARG A 203 -8.84 -4.08 -10.90
CA ARG A 203 -8.88 -5.54 -10.77
C ARG A 203 -7.59 -6.20 -11.23
N LEU A 204 -7.06 -5.79 -12.38
CA LEU A 204 -5.78 -6.30 -12.90
C LEU A 204 -4.62 -5.89 -11.99
N LEU A 205 -4.63 -4.68 -11.45
CA LEU A 205 -3.67 -4.23 -10.46
C LEU A 205 -3.72 -5.08 -9.18
N SER A 206 -4.92 -5.36 -8.65
CA SER A 206 -5.10 -6.25 -7.50
C SER A 206 -4.55 -7.65 -7.79
N LEU A 207 -4.80 -8.20 -8.98
CA LEU A 207 -4.26 -9.49 -9.40
C LEU A 207 -2.74 -9.46 -9.51
N MET A 208 -2.16 -8.43 -10.12
CA MET A 208 -0.71 -8.27 -10.25
C MET A 208 -0.04 -8.21 -8.87
N LEU A 209 -0.58 -7.43 -7.94
CA LEU A 209 -0.08 -7.35 -6.58
C LEU A 209 -0.22 -8.68 -5.83
N LEU A 210 -1.31 -9.43 -6.05
CA LEU A 210 -1.47 -10.77 -5.49
C LEU A 210 -0.41 -11.74 -6.01
N LEU A 211 -0.12 -11.70 -7.30
CA LEU A 211 0.97 -12.50 -7.89
C LEU A 211 2.33 -12.11 -7.30
N PHE A 212 2.58 -10.83 -7.05
CA PHE A 212 3.79 -10.39 -6.34
C PHE A 212 3.86 -10.96 -4.93
N THR A 213 2.75 -10.90 -4.19
CA THR A 213 2.67 -11.47 -2.84
C THR A 213 3.10 -12.93 -2.84
N VAL A 214 2.54 -13.74 -3.76
CA VAL A 214 2.70 -15.19 -3.75
C VAL A 214 4.01 -15.63 -4.39
N ILE A 215 4.39 -15.03 -5.51
CA ILE A 215 5.52 -15.52 -6.34
C ILE A 215 6.84 -14.88 -5.94
N VAL A 216 6.82 -13.62 -5.51
CA VAL A 216 8.05 -12.86 -5.23
C VAL A 216 8.28 -12.69 -3.73
N LEU A 217 7.29 -12.14 -3.01
CA LEU A 217 7.49 -11.69 -1.64
C LEU A 217 7.40 -12.84 -0.62
N ALA A 218 6.45 -13.77 -0.78
CA ALA A 218 6.32 -14.88 0.15
C ALA A 218 7.56 -15.80 0.16
N PRO A 219 8.12 -16.25 -0.99
CA PRO A 219 9.36 -17.03 -0.98
C PRO A 219 10.53 -16.32 -0.31
N ARG A 220 10.64 -14.98 -0.50
CA ARG A 220 11.69 -14.18 0.16
C ARG A 220 11.51 -14.10 1.66
N ALA A 221 10.27 -13.98 2.15
CA ALA A 221 9.97 -13.98 3.57
C ALA A 221 10.37 -15.33 4.21
N PHE A 222 10.04 -16.45 3.57
CA PHE A 222 10.45 -17.77 4.05
C PHE A 222 11.96 -18.00 3.97
N ALA A 223 12.63 -17.51 2.93
CA ALA A 223 14.08 -17.63 2.81
C ALA A 223 14.85 -16.79 3.85
N ALA A 224 14.24 -15.71 4.33
CA ALA A 224 14.81 -14.82 5.36
C ALA A 224 13.91 -14.76 6.59
N ALA A 225 13.53 -15.92 7.13
CA ALA A 225 12.49 -16.08 8.15
C ALA A 225 12.73 -15.26 9.43
N HIS A 226 13.98 -14.92 9.73
CA HIS A 226 14.36 -14.13 10.92
C HIS A 226 14.51 -12.63 10.64
N ASN A 227 14.16 -12.16 9.43
CA ASN A 227 14.26 -10.75 9.05
C ASN A 227 12.87 -10.14 8.92
N HIS A 228 12.62 -9.03 9.63
CA HIS A 228 11.34 -8.31 9.63
C HIS A 228 10.95 -7.84 8.22
N VAL A 229 11.88 -7.21 7.49
CA VAL A 229 11.58 -6.49 6.23
C VAL A 229 10.84 -7.35 5.19
N PRO A 230 11.25 -8.59 4.87
CA PRO A 230 10.50 -9.41 3.91
C PRO A 230 9.09 -9.77 4.36
N TRP A 231 8.86 -9.99 5.66
CA TRP A 231 7.53 -10.30 6.20
C TRP A 231 6.63 -9.06 6.21
N GLY A 232 7.14 -7.93 6.67
CA GLY A 232 6.44 -6.65 6.66
C GLY A 232 6.04 -6.24 5.24
N SER A 233 6.99 -6.29 4.30
CA SER A 233 6.72 -5.96 2.89
C SER A 233 5.70 -6.90 2.25
N ASN A 234 5.68 -8.18 2.62
CA ASN A 234 4.68 -9.12 2.12
C ASN A 234 3.27 -8.80 2.67
N ALA A 235 3.15 -8.53 3.97
CA ALA A 235 1.90 -8.13 4.58
C ALA A 235 1.39 -6.79 4.03
N TYR A 236 2.29 -5.81 3.85
CA TYR A 236 1.98 -4.55 3.20
C TYR A 236 1.41 -4.78 1.78
N ASN A 237 2.09 -5.57 0.96
CA ASN A 237 1.64 -5.82 -0.41
C ASN A 237 0.27 -6.53 -0.44
N LEU A 238 0.01 -7.45 0.49
CA LEU A 238 -1.31 -8.08 0.63
C LEU A 238 -2.38 -7.06 1.01
N THR A 239 -2.04 -6.07 1.85
CA THR A 239 -2.94 -4.95 2.18
C THR A 239 -3.23 -4.09 0.94
N ALA A 240 -2.21 -3.87 0.09
CA ALA A 240 -2.37 -3.14 -1.18
C ALA A 240 -3.23 -3.90 -2.21
N VAL A 241 -3.15 -5.24 -2.25
CA VAL A 241 -4.10 -6.10 -3.01
C VAL A 241 -5.54 -5.79 -2.63
N ALA A 242 -5.81 -5.76 -1.32
CA ALA A 242 -7.14 -5.47 -0.81
C ALA A 242 -7.55 -4.02 -1.07
N ALA A 243 -6.62 -3.06 -0.98
CA ALA A 243 -6.87 -1.65 -1.27
C ALA A 243 -7.33 -1.43 -2.71
N ALA A 244 -6.65 -2.04 -3.69
CA ALA A 244 -7.06 -2.01 -5.09
C ALA A 244 -8.45 -2.65 -5.29
N GLY A 245 -8.74 -3.75 -4.58
CA GLY A 245 -10.04 -4.40 -4.57
C GLY A 245 -11.17 -3.53 -3.99
N ILE A 246 -10.89 -2.78 -2.92
CA ILE A 246 -11.84 -1.83 -2.30
C ILE A 246 -12.13 -0.68 -3.27
N LEU A 247 -11.11 -0.10 -3.90
CA LEU A 247 -11.30 0.94 -4.90
C LEU A 247 -12.14 0.42 -6.06
N SER A 248 -11.82 -0.76 -6.62
CA SER A 248 -12.60 -1.40 -7.69
C SER A 248 -14.08 -1.53 -7.35
N ALA A 249 -14.38 -2.01 -6.14
CA ALA A 249 -15.75 -2.18 -5.67
C ALA A 249 -16.47 -0.83 -5.49
N SER A 250 -15.77 0.19 -4.97
CA SER A 250 -16.33 1.54 -4.80
C SER A 250 -16.64 2.19 -6.14
N LEU A 251 -15.78 2.02 -7.15
CA LEU A 251 -16.02 2.52 -8.51
C LEU A 251 -17.21 1.83 -9.17
N THR A 252 -17.38 0.52 -8.97
CA THR A 252 -18.52 -0.24 -9.48
C THR A 252 -19.83 0.28 -8.88
N ILE A 253 -19.90 0.42 -7.55
CA ILE A 253 -21.08 0.94 -6.83
C ILE A 253 -21.44 2.35 -7.30
N SER A 254 -20.43 3.23 -7.44
CA SER A 254 -20.65 4.62 -7.90
C SER A 254 -21.23 4.69 -9.31
N ARG A 255 -20.89 3.76 -10.20
CA ARG A 255 -21.44 3.69 -11.55
C ARG A 255 -22.89 3.18 -11.58
N GLU A 256 -23.21 2.22 -10.72
CA GLU A 256 -24.57 1.68 -10.61
C GLU A 256 -25.56 2.72 -10.06
N GLN A 257 -25.07 3.68 -9.28
CA GLN A 257 -25.85 4.77 -8.68
C GLN A 257 -25.95 6.02 -9.55
N ALA A 258 -25.18 6.12 -10.64
CA ALA A 258 -25.26 7.26 -11.56
C ALA A 258 -26.62 7.24 -12.29
N PRO A 259 -27.38 8.35 -12.31
CA PRO A 259 -28.61 8.42 -13.09
C PRO A 259 -28.27 8.16 -14.58
N ARG A 260 -29.07 7.31 -15.21
CA ARG A 260 -29.00 7.03 -16.65
C ARG A 260 -29.44 8.21 -17.45
#